data_68340a2db3247cf616c0e86a772a5381
#
_entry.id   68340a2db3247cf616c0e86a772a5381
#
_cell.length_a   1.000
_cell.length_b   1.000
_cell.length_c   1.000
_cell.angle_alpha   90.00
_cell.angle_beta   90.00
_cell.angle_gamma   90.00
#
_symmetry.space_group_name_H-M   'P 1'
#
loop_
_entity.id
_entity.type
_entity.pdbx_description
1 polymer ?
#
loop_
_entity_poly.entity_id
_entity_poly.type
_entity_poly.pdbx_seq_one_letter_code
_entity_poly.pdbx_strand_id
1 'polypeptide(L)'
;MIKVTVKIDDGERKTEENAARVGDLLDVLRKNDKRLTDLLVEGMAGRFFTVVKVNSQDARFLRNMDTPLKDGDCVEVVATSRDRDRVLKEMYLTFARDILGQPILFNAGKMFGVVLNIKGASISTRRGFAHIEVEGPASEVAVLMEWFKKNGVQLEEMPPKKKK
;
A
#
# COMPACT_ATOMS: atom_id res chain seq x y z
N MET A 1 16.80 -10.01 19.94
CA MET A 1 15.44 -10.53 19.68
C MET A 1 14.44 -9.50 20.19
N ILE A 2 13.41 -9.26 19.41
CA ILE A 2 12.29 -8.43 19.83
C ILE A 2 11.06 -9.30 20.12
N LYS A 3 10.22 -8.85 21.05
CA LYS A 3 8.94 -9.51 21.37
C LYS A 3 7.84 -8.74 20.68
N VAL A 4 7.15 -9.36 19.75
CA VAL A 4 6.05 -8.76 19.01
C VAL A 4 4.80 -9.62 19.09
N THR A 5 3.65 -8.97 19.00
CA THR A 5 2.38 -9.65 18.77
C THR A 5 2.10 -9.65 17.27
N VAL A 6 1.89 -10.83 16.69
CA VAL A 6 1.56 -10.97 15.27
C VAL A 6 0.11 -11.42 15.14
N LYS A 7 -0.66 -10.70 14.35
CA LYS A 7 -2.03 -11.04 13.97
C LYS A 7 -2.08 -11.34 12.48
N ILE A 8 -2.61 -12.50 12.13
CA ILE A 8 -2.83 -12.91 10.73
C ILE A 8 -4.31 -13.21 10.60
N ASP A 9 -5.05 -12.39 9.86
CA ASP A 9 -6.52 -12.35 9.85
C ASP A 9 -7.07 -12.28 11.29
N ASP A 10 -7.83 -13.30 11.73
CA ASP A 10 -8.41 -13.36 13.07
C ASP A 10 -7.53 -14.10 14.09
N GLY A 11 -6.38 -14.59 13.66
CA GLY A 11 -5.43 -15.31 14.53
C GLY A 11 -4.41 -14.36 15.16
N GLU A 12 -4.21 -14.48 16.48
CA GLU A 12 -3.18 -13.74 17.21
C GLU A 12 -2.17 -14.68 17.82
N ARG A 13 -0.89 -14.35 17.72
CA ARG A 13 0.19 -15.02 18.46
C ARG A 13 1.24 -14.03 18.91
N LYS A 14 1.83 -14.29 20.08
CA LYS A 14 3.04 -13.60 20.52
C LYS A 14 4.25 -14.40 20.04
N THR A 15 5.24 -13.72 19.52
CA THR A 15 6.48 -14.34 19.05
C THR A 15 7.69 -13.50 19.46
N GLU A 16 8.81 -14.19 19.66
CA GLU A 16 10.12 -13.56 19.85
C GLU A 16 10.96 -13.87 18.60
N GLU A 17 11.28 -12.84 17.83
CA GLU A 17 11.96 -13.01 16.57
C GLU A 17 13.20 -12.10 16.47
N ASN A 18 14.17 -12.53 15.71
CA ASN A 18 15.33 -11.70 15.38
C ASN A 18 15.02 -10.86 14.15
N ALA A 19 14.17 -9.87 14.32
CA ALA A 19 13.72 -8.99 13.26
C ALA A 19 13.86 -7.53 13.69
N ALA A 20 14.56 -6.73 12.90
CA ALA A 20 14.71 -5.30 13.17
C ALA A 20 13.63 -4.46 12.47
N ARG A 21 13.02 -4.99 11.43
CA ARG A 21 12.04 -4.32 10.57
C ARG A 21 10.88 -5.25 10.22
N VAL A 22 9.79 -4.66 9.73
CA VAL A 22 8.61 -5.39 9.26
C VAL A 22 8.99 -6.45 8.21
N GLY A 23 9.80 -6.10 7.22
CA GLY A 23 10.23 -7.04 6.18
C GLY A 23 10.97 -8.25 6.74
N ASP A 24 11.91 -8.03 7.66
CA ASP A 24 12.67 -9.10 8.31
C ASP A 24 11.73 -10.06 9.08
N LEU A 25 10.73 -9.50 9.79
CA LEU A 25 9.73 -10.29 10.51
C LEU A 25 8.90 -11.14 9.54
N LEU A 26 8.39 -10.54 8.47
CA LEU A 26 7.58 -11.27 7.49
C LEU A 26 8.37 -12.39 6.80
N ASP A 27 9.67 -12.17 6.52
CA ASP A 27 10.54 -13.19 5.92
C ASP A 27 10.75 -14.40 6.85
N VAL A 28 10.92 -14.14 8.15
CA VAL A 28 11.02 -15.22 9.15
C VAL A 28 9.70 -15.96 9.30
N LEU A 29 8.60 -15.22 9.44
CA LEU A 29 7.27 -15.79 9.60
C LEU A 29 6.84 -16.62 8.39
N ARG A 30 7.14 -16.16 7.17
CA ARG A 30 6.82 -16.88 5.93
C ARG A 30 7.47 -18.26 5.85
N LYS A 31 8.66 -18.43 6.44
CA LYS A 31 9.33 -19.73 6.49
C LYS A 31 8.68 -20.71 7.46
N ASN A 32 8.04 -20.19 8.51
CA ASN A 32 7.55 -20.98 9.65
C ASN A 32 6.01 -21.04 9.72
N ASP A 33 5.30 -20.24 8.91
CA ASP A 33 3.84 -20.14 8.95
C ASP A 33 3.25 -20.34 7.56
N LYS A 34 2.65 -21.52 7.34
CA LYS A 34 2.02 -21.89 6.08
C LYS A 34 0.88 -20.94 5.72
N ARG A 35 0.07 -20.50 6.70
CA ARG A 35 -1.07 -19.61 6.47
C ARG A 35 -0.63 -18.27 5.94
N LEU A 36 0.43 -17.69 6.50
CA LEU A 36 1.01 -16.45 5.99
C LEU A 36 1.59 -16.63 4.58
N THR A 37 2.25 -17.77 4.34
CA THR A 37 2.77 -18.10 3.01
C THR A 37 1.64 -18.17 1.98
N ASP A 38 0.56 -18.87 2.32
CA ASP A 38 -0.61 -19.03 1.43
C ASP A 38 -1.26 -17.66 1.14
N LEU A 39 -1.45 -16.80 2.14
CA LEU A 39 -1.97 -15.45 1.95
C LEU A 39 -1.09 -14.58 1.03
N LEU A 40 0.22 -14.65 1.20
CA LEU A 40 1.15 -13.89 0.35
C LEU A 40 1.15 -14.42 -1.09
N VAL A 41 1.07 -15.74 -1.28
CA VAL A 41 1.00 -16.37 -2.61
C VAL A 41 -0.32 -16.05 -3.31
N GLU A 42 -1.45 -16.12 -2.61
CA GLU A 42 -2.76 -15.73 -3.15
C GLU A 42 -2.81 -14.24 -3.52
N GLY A 43 -2.15 -13.39 -2.73
CA GLY A 43 -1.95 -11.98 -3.06
C GLY A 43 -1.18 -11.79 -4.37
N MET A 44 -0.12 -12.56 -4.59
CA MET A 44 0.64 -12.56 -5.85
C MET A 44 -0.19 -13.05 -7.04
N ALA A 45 -1.12 -14.00 -6.82
CA ALA A 45 -2.05 -14.46 -7.85
C ALA A 45 -3.16 -13.45 -8.22
N GLY A 46 -3.19 -12.29 -7.57
CA GLY A 46 -4.03 -11.16 -7.94
C GLY A 46 -5.46 -11.17 -7.38
N ARG A 47 -5.86 -12.18 -6.62
CA ARG A 47 -7.22 -12.26 -6.00
C ARG A 47 -7.36 -11.38 -4.77
N PHE A 48 -6.28 -11.25 -4.01
CA PHE A 48 -6.20 -10.46 -2.79
C PHE A 48 -5.00 -9.53 -2.86
N PHE A 49 -4.95 -8.59 -1.96
CA PHE A 49 -3.72 -7.87 -1.61
C PHE A 49 -3.57 -7.89 -0.09
N THR A 50 -2.34 -7.81 0.36
CA THR A 50 -2.02 -7.90 1.78
C THR A 50 -1.71 -6.51 2.32
N VAL A 51 -2.39 -6.12 3.38
CA VAL A 51 -2.12 -4.90 4.13
C VAL A 51 -1.40 -5.27 5.42
N VAL A 52 -0.28 -4.60 5.68
CA VAL A 52 0.47 -4.76 6.94
C VAL A 52 0.29 -3.49 7.78
N LYS A 53 -0.08 -3.68 9.05
CA LYS A 53 -0.19 -2.59 10.02
C LYS A 53 0.77 -2.81 11.18
N VAL A 54 1.33 -1.75 11.70
CA VAL A 54 2.12 -1.74 12.93
C VAL A 54 1.40 -0.86 13.93
N ASN A 55 1.00 -1.42 15.06
CA ASN A 55 0.20 -0.74 16.10
C ASN A 55 -1.05 -0.06 15.50
N SER A 56 -1.78 -0.80 14.65
CA SER A 56 -2.98 -0.34 13.92
C SER A 56 -2.73 0.72 12.84
N GLN A 57 -1.50 1.16 12.63
CA GLN A 57 -1.14 2.09 11.58
C GLN A 57 -0.64 1.34 10.33
N ASP A 58 -1.21 1.64 9.17
CA ASP A 58 -0.80 1.05 7.89
C ASP A 58 0.69 1.34 7.63
N ALA A 59 1.48 0.28 7.43
CA ALA A 59 2.93 0.38 7.24
C ALA A 59 3.30 1.23 6.02
N ARG A 60 2.44 1.34 5.02
CA ARG A 60 2.63 2.18 3.81
C ARG A 60 2.75 3.67 4.16
N PHE A 61 2.19 4.10 5.28
CA PHE A 61 2.32 5.47 5.81
C PHE A 61 3.52 5.66 6.74
N LEU A 62 4.23 4.59 7.06
CA LEU A 62 5.49 4.60 7.81
C LEU A 62 6.66 4.49 6.83
N ARG A 63 7.47 3.44 6.98
CA ARG A 63 8.56 3.10 6.06
C ARG A 63 8.30 1.80 5.29
N ASN A 64 7.03 1.40 5.18
CA ASN A 64 6.61 0.15 4.55
C ASN A 64 7.36 -1.05 5.17
N MET A 65 8.01 -1.89 4.36
CA MET A 65 8.79 -3.04 4.85
C MET A 65 10.03 -2.64 5.66
N ASP A 66 10.54 -1.42 5.47
CA ASP A 66 11.66 -0.86 6.25
C ASP A 66 11.23 -0.21 7.57
N THR A 67 9.95 -0.33 7.97
CA THR A 67 9.45 0.16 9.25
C THR A 67 10.16 -0.57 10.39
N PRO A 68 10.89 0.15 11.28
CA PRO A 68 11.58 -0.46 12.40
C PRO A 68 10.57 -0.99 13.42
N LEU A 69 10.88 -2.14 14.00
CA LEU A 69 10.08 -2.77 15.05
C LEU A 69 10.77 -2.67 16.40
N LYS A 70 9.97 -2.60 17.46
CA LYS A 70 10.38 -2.54 18.86
C LYS A 70 9.67 -3.61 19.68
N ASP A 71 10.18 -3.86 20.88
CA ASP A 71 9.51 -4.71 21.84
C ASP A 71 8.10 -4.19 22.17
N GLY A 72 7.14 -5.10 22.15
CA GLY A 72 5.73 -4.79 22.41
C GLY A 72 4.92 -4.35 21.19
N ASP A 73 5.53 -4.17 20.03
CA ASP A 73 4.80 -3.81 18.82
C ASP A 73 3.80 -4.92 18.42
N CYS A 74 2.66 -4.49 17.87
CA CYS A 74 1.66 -5.36 17.27
C CYS A 74 1.72 -5.22 15.75
N VAL A 75 2.01 -6.33 15.05
CA VAL A 75 2.04 -6.39 13.59
C VAL A 75 0.84 -7.19 13.11
N GLU A 76 -0.03 -6.54 12.34
CA GLU A 76 -1.23 -7.16 11.75
C GLU A 76 -1.01 -7.37 10.25
N VAL A 77 -1.31 -8.57 9.77
CA VAL A 77 -1.28 -8.93 8.35
C VAL A 77 -2.69 -9.31 7.94
N VAL A 78 -3.30 -8.52 7.08
CA VAL A 78 -4.70 -8.68 6.66
C VAL A 78 -4.77 -8.86 5.15
N ALA A 79 -5.45 -9.93 4.71
CA ALA A 79 -5.77 -10.12 3.31
C ALA A 79 -7.10 -9.42 2.95
N THR A 80 -7.08 -8.66 1.86
CA THR A 80 -8.25 -7.94 1.38
C THR A 80 -8.55 -8.31 -0.07
N SER A 81 -9.81 -8.63 -0.38
CA SER A 81 -10.26 -8.98 -1.73
C SER A 81 -10.12 -7.78 -2.68
N ARG A 82 -9.59 -8.03 -3.89
CA ARG A 82 -9.50 -7.03 -4.96
C ARG A 82 -10.83 -6.74 -5.65
N ASP A 83 -11.80 -7.63 -5.51
CA ASP A 83 -13.07 -7.55 -6.24
C ASP A 83 -14.20 -6.89 -5.42
N ARG A 84 -13.96 -6.59 -4.14
CA ARG A 84 -14.95 -5.98 -3.28
C ARG A 84 -15.04 -4.47 -3.54
N ASP A 85 -16.26 -3.95 -3.73
CA ASP A 85 -16.58 -2.51 -3.80
C ASP A 85 -15.64 -1.72 -4.74
N ARG A 86 -15.45 -2.25 -5.96
CA ARG A 86 -14.56 -1.60 -6.94
C ARG A 86 -15.11 -0.26 -7.41
N VAL A 87 -14.23 0.71 -7.46
CA VAL A 87 -14.49 2.04 -8.01
C VAL A 87 -13.46 2.35 -9.10
N LEU A 88 -13.89 3.19 -10.04
CA LEU A 88 -13.05 3.80 -11.05
C LEU A 88 -13.03 5.30 -10.79
N LYS A 89 -11.86 5.86 -10.55
CA LYS A 89 -11.66 7.31 -10.38
C LYS A 89 -10.65 7.83 -11.37
N GLU A 90 -10.95 8.99 -11.92
CA GLU A 90 -10.08 9.73 -12.82
C GLU A 90 -9.61 10.99 -12.11
N MET A 91 -8.31 11.29 -12.17
CA MET A 91 -7.74 12.41 -11.41
C MET A 91 -6.51 13.02 -12.08
N TYR A 92 -6.29 14.30 -11.82
CA TYR A 92 -5.07 15.00 -12.13
C TYR A 92 -4.14 15.05 -10.92
N LEU A 93 -2.88 14.72 -11.16
CA LEU A 93 -1.81 14.80 -10.16
C LEU A 93 -0.83 15.90 -10.59
N THR A 94 -0.42 16.72 -9.63
CA THR A 94 0.63 17.72 -9.81
C THR A 94 1.78 17.41 -8.85
N PHE A 95 2.98 17.31 -9.41
CA PHE A 95 4.21 17.00 -8.69
C PHE A 95 5.07 18.26 -8.61
N ALA A 96 5.43 18.68 -7.41
CA ALA A 96 6.36 19.75 -7.18
C ALA A 96 7.81 19.31 -7.51
N ARG A 97 8.72 20.25 -7.64
CA ARG A 97 10.11 19.99 -8.06
C ARG A 97 10.85 19.00 -7.18
N ASP A 98 10.66 19.08 -5.89
CA ASP A 98 11.32 18.27 -4.86
C ASP A 98 10.94 16.78 -4.89
N ILE A 99 9.79 16.46 -5.48
CA ILE A 99 9.31 15.08 -5.60
C ILE A 99 9.38 14.50 -7.02
N LEU A 100 9.78 15.31 -8.02
CA LEU A 100 9.85 14.87 -9.43
C LEU A 100 10.81 13.69 -9.67
N GLY A 101 11.86 13.58 -8.88
CA GLY A 101 12.82 12.47 -8.97
C GLY A 101 12.38 11.18 -8.27
N GLN A 102 11.25 11.20 -7.59
CA GLN A 102 10.75 10.04 -6.86
C GLN A 102 9.82 9.20 -7.74
N PRO A 103 9.92 7.86 -7.71
CA PRO A 103 9.07 6.97 -8.51
C PRO A 103 7.67 6.81 -7.88
N ILE A 104 6.96 7.92 -7.66
CA ILE A 104 5.68 7.98 -6.93
C ILE A 104 4.62 7.06 -7.56
N LEU A 105 4.40 7.16 -8.88
CA LEU A 105 3.37 6.34 -9.56
C LEU A 105 3.73 4.86 -9.57
N PHE A 106 5.01 4.53 -9.74
CA PHE A 106 5.49 3.15 -9.67
C PHE A 106 5.26 2.56 -8.26
N ASN A 107 5.63 3.31 -7.22
CA ASN A 107 5.43 2.88 -5.84
C ASN A 107 3.94 2.74 -5.52
N ALA A 108 3.10 3.66 -5.98
CA ALA A 108 1.66 3.57 -5.84
C ALA A 108 1.09 2.27 -6.44
N GLY A 109 1.41 1.97 -7.69
CA GLY A 109 0.95 0.74 -8.35
C GLY A 109 1.48 -0.55 -7.71
N LYS A 110 2.67 -0.49 -7.07
CA LYS A 110 3.27 -1.65 -6.40
C LYS A 110 2.70 -1.88 -4.99
N MET A 111 2.41 -0.81 -4.26
CA MET A 111 2.07 -0.87 -2.84
C MET A 111 0.57 -0.99 -2.57
N PHE A 112 -0.27 -0.58 -3.50
CA PHE A 112 -1.71 -0.56 -3.32
C PHE A 112 -2.40 -1.59 -4.22
N GLY A 113 -3.52 -2.12 -3.74
CA GLY A 113 -4.34 -3.11 -4.46
C GLY A 113 -5.16 -2.51 -5.62
N VAL A 114 -4.58 -1.59 -6.38
CA VAL A 114 -5.23 -0.84 -7.46
C VAL A 114 -4.54 -1.05 -8.80
N VAL A 115 -5.27 -0.75 -9.86
CA VAL A 115 -4.72 -0.60 -11.22
C VAL A 115 -4.60 0.89 -11.52
N LEU A 116 -3.41 1.33 -11.91
CA LEU A 116 -3.12 2.70 -12.32
C LEU A 116 -2.94 2.72 -13.85
N ASN A 117 -3.76 3.53 -14.52
CA ASN A 117 -3.64 3.77 -15.95
C ASN A 117 -3.29 5.23 -16.21
N ILE A 118 -2.15 5.49 -16.83
CA ILE A 118 -1.71 6.85 -17.17
C ILE A 118 -2.32 7.24 -18.51
N LYS A 119 -3.23 8.21 -18.51
CA LYS A 119 -3.88 8.75 -19.71
C LYS A 119 -3.00 9.79 -20.41
N GLY A 120 -2.19 10.50 -19.64
CA GLY A 120 -1.26 11.49 -20.15
C GLY A 120 -0.35 11.97 -19.01
N ALA A 121 0.85 12.40 -19.37
CA ALA A 121 1.78 13.00 -18.43
C ALA A 121 2.66 14.04 -19.14
N SER A 122 3.08 15.06 -18.39
CA SER A 122 4.04 16.05 -18.82
C SER A 122 4.97 16.38 -17.66
N ILE A 123 6.27 16.28 -17.92
CA ILE A 123 7.30 16.54 -16.91
C ILE A 123 8.25 17.62 -17.43
N SER A 124 8.43 18.67 -16.65
CA SER A 124 9.42 19.71 -16.86
C SER A 124 10.46 19.69 -15.74
N THR A 125 11.45 20.55 -15.80
CA THR A 125 12.46 20.71 -14.75
C THR A 125 11.90 21.29 -13.44
N ARG A 126 10.69 21.85 -13.45
CA ARG A 126 10.09 22.55 -12.31
C ARG A 126 8.84 21.89 -11.79
N ARG A 127 8.06 21.23 -12.63
CA ARG A 127 6.77 20.61 -12.30
C ARG A 127 6.50 19.39 -13.15
N GLY A 128 5.78 18.43 -12.60
CA GLY A 128 5.22 17.31 -13.33
C GLY A 128 3.70 17.30 -13.20
N PHE A 129 3.03 16.84 -14.25
CA PHE A 129 1.58 16.62 -14.29
C PHE A 129 1.31 15.21 -14.79
N ALA A 130 0.36 14.53 -14.21
CA ALA A 130 -0.15 13.27 -14.72
C ALA A 130 -1.67 13.26 -14.65
N HIS A 131 -2.30 12.83 -15.73
CA HIS A 131 -3.70 12.47 -15.79
C HIS A 131 -3.78 10.95 -15.67
N ILE A 132 -4.38 10.46 -14.60
CA ILE A 132 -4.46 9.04 -14.30
C ILE A 132 -5.90 8.58 -14.09
N GLU A 133 -6.10 7.30 -14.35
CA GLU A 133 -7.29 6.55 -13.98
C GLU A 133 -6.89 5.48 -12.97
N VAL A 134 -7.61 5.38 -11.88
CA VAL A 134 -7.37 4.43 -10.80
C VAL A 134 -8.57 3.54 -10.62
N GLU A 135 -8.37 2.23 -10.71
CA GLU A 135 -9.40 1.23 -10.52
C GLU A 135 -9.02 0.27 -9.40
N GLY A 136 -9.91 0.04 -8.44
CA GLY A 136 -9.69 -0.89 -7.34
C GLY A 136 -10.76 -0.80 -6.26
N PRO A 137 -10.60 -1.54 -5.15
CA PRO A 137 -11.48 -1.44 -3.99
C PRO A 137 -11.56 0.00 -3.49
N ALA A 138 -12.76 0.46 -3.15
CA ALA A 138 -12.99 1.85 -2.72
C ALA A 138 -12.08 2.25 -1.54
N SER A 139 -11.87 1.34 -0.59
CA SER A 139 -10.96 1.54 0.54
C SER A 139 -9.52 1.78 0.10
N GLU A 140 -9.00 0.99 -0.86
CA GLU A 140 -7.63 1.13 -1.35
C GLU A 140 -7.44 2.40 -2.17
N VAL A 141 -8.42 2.76 -2.99
CA VAL A 141 -8.38 4.02 -3.74
C VAL A 141 -8.36 5.21 -2.79
N ALA A 142 -9.16 5.17 -1.70
CA ALA A 142 -9.16 6.23 -0.69
C ALA A 142 -7.80 6.34 0.04
N VAL A 143 -7.23 5.20 0.46
CA VAL A 143 -5.92 5.16 1.13
C VAL A 143 -4.81 5.63 0.18
N LEU A 144 -4.86 5.26 -1.10
CA LEU A 144 -3.91 5.74 -2.11
C LEU A 144 -3.97 7.27 -2.27
N MET A 145 -5.17 7.85 -2.32
CA MET A 145 -5.34 9.30 -2.44
C MET A 145 -4.73 10.04 -1.24
N GLU A 146 -4.93 9.53 -0.02
CA GLU A 146 -4.30 10.06 1.18
C GLU A 146 -2.77 9.92 1.12
N TRP A 147 -2.27 8.79 0.63
CA TRP A 147 -0.85 8.57 0.46
C TRP A 147 -0.22 9.54 -0.55
N PHE A 148 -0.87 9.83 -1.67
CA PHE A 148 -0.42 10.86 -2.61
C PHE A 148 -0.29 12.21 -1.92
N LYS A 149 -1.32 12.66 -1.20
CA LYS A 149 -1.31 13.94 -0.47
C LYS A 149 -0.17 14.00 0.55
N LYS A 150 0.03 12.93 1.32
CA LYS A 150 1.07 12.84 2.34
C LYS A 150 2.49 12.88 1.73
N ASN A 151 2.65 12.42 0.49
CA ASN A 151 3.90 12.49 -0.26
C ASN A 151 4.05 13.77 -1.09
N GLY A 152 3.26 14.81 -0.82
CA GLY A 152 3.37 16.12 -1.44
C GLY A 152 2.78 16.22 -2.84
N VAL A 153 2.03 15.22 -3.30
CA VAL A 153 1.33 15.27 -4.58
C VAL A 153 0.02 16.04 -4.41
N GLN A 154 -0.16 17.08 -5.21
CA GLN A 154 -1.46 17.74 -5.31
C GLN A 154 -2.38 16.91 -6.20
N LEU A 155 -3.61 16.69 -5.74
CA LEU A 155 -4.56 15.79 -6.38
C LEU A 155 -5.89 16.53 -6.60
N GLU A 156 -6.41 16.44 -7.82
CA GLU A 156 -7.72 16.93 -8.22
C GLU A 156 -8.53 15.80 -8.84
N GLU A 157 -9.64 15.41 -8.19
CA GLU A 157 -10.56 14.39 -8.73
C GLU A 157 -11.39 14.97 -9.86
N MET A 158 -11.51 14.23 -10.94
CA MET A 158 -12.48 14.56 -12.00
C MET A 158 -13.89 14.10 -11.63
N PRO A 159 -14.91 14.89 -11.95
CA PRO A 159 -16.28 14.44 -11.78
C PRO A 159 -16.53 13.17 -12.59
N PRO A 160 -17.35 12.23 -12.09
CA PRO A 160 -17.67 11.01 -12.82
C PRO A 160 -18.27 11.34 -14.18
N LYS A 161 -17.74 10.70 -15.24
CA LYS A 161 -18.29 10.86 -16.59
C LYS A 161 -19.74 10.39 -16.56
N LYS A 162 -20.69 11.28 -16.88
CA LYS A 162 -22.08 10.88 -17.12
C LYS A 162 -22.06 9.85 -18.25
N LYS A 163 -22.48 8.63 -17.97
CA LYS A 163 -22.73 7.64 -19.03
C LYS A 163 -23.76 8.24 -19.98
N LYS A 164 -23.36 8.43 -21.25
CA LYS A 164 -24.30 8.70 -22.34
C LYS A 164 -25.05 7.42 -22.68
#